data_da771657ae718f493aabc616a0558b7d
#
_entry.id   da771657ae718f493aabc616a0558b7d
#
_cell.length_a   1.000
_cell.length_b   1.000
_cell.length_c   1.000
_cell.angle_alpha   90.00
_cell.angle_beta   90.00
_cell.angle_gamma   90.00
#
_symmetry.space_group_name_H-M   'P 1'
#
loop_
_entity.id
_entity.type
_entity.pdbx_description
1 polymer ?
#
loop_
_entity_poly.entity_id
_entity_poly.type
_entity_poly.pdbx_seq_one_letter_code
_entity_poly.pdbx_strand_id
1 'polypeptide(L)'
;MMQNVYIHQTNIISPLGFSTAKNFMELCNGKTALQPTQFTEPIGSIFAGKIDKDIFQEHFSSLNSAFVGSTIEQYIVAALLPLIQQKGLSENTLFILSTTKGNIKALEQNNIQAAHLFETANHIKNYFGFSRKPIVVSNACVSGVMALSIAKRFIQMNQAKDAYVVAVDELLPFIISGFQSFQAMSNQRCKPYDETRNGVNLGEAAAAVYISTAKEDNSIEIAGDANINDANHISGPSRTGEGLVLSIEKAMQEAKITASMVDFVSLHGTATVYNDEMESIALQRTNLLDIPVNSFKGYYGHTLGASGLLETVLTVECMKHHVLLPSIGFEKIGVSHPIQVITEKKSKTIDVALKTASGFGGSNSVIVLKK
;
A
#
# COMPACT_ATOMS: atom_id res chain seq x y z
N MET A 1 2.20 -25.96 -15.17
CA MET A 1 2.87 -24.70 -14.77
C MET A 1 1.83 -23.78 -14.16
N MET A 2 2.16 -23.06 -13.09
CA MET A 2 1.26 -22.03 -12.58
C MET A 2 1.09 -20.92 -13.62
N GLN A 3 -0.10 -20.38 -13.74
CA GLN A 3 -0.38 -19.28 -14.68
C GLN A 3 0.26 -17.98 -14.18
N ASN A 4 0.78 -17.16 -15.09
CA ASN A 4 1.24 -15.82 -14.77
C ASN A 4 0.01 -14.93 -14.52
N VAL A 5 0.13 -13.98 -13.60
CA VAL A 5 -0.92 -13.04 -13.21
C VAL A 5 -0.40 -11.62 -13.38
N TYR A 6 -1.19 -10.77 -14.00
CA TYR A 6 -0.79 -9.42 -14.39
C TYR A 6 -1.68 -8.37 -13.77
N ILE A 7 -1.08 -7.24 -13.36
CA ILE A 7 -1.78 -6.00 -13.00
C ILE A 7 -2.04 -5.23 -14.30
N HIS A 8 -3.31 -4.92 -14.58
CA HIS A 8 -3.72 -4.21 -15.78
C HIS A 8 -4.04 -2.76 -15.51
N GLN A 9 -4.99 -2.56 -14.60
CA GLN A 9 -5.53 -1.26 -14.27
C GLN A 9 -5.43 -0.98 -12.80
N THR A 10 -5.24 0.29 -12.51
CA THR A 10 -5.04 0.78 -11.15
C THR A 10 -5.81 2.07 -10.95
N ASN A 11 -6.25 2.34 -9.71
CA ASN A 11 -6.74 3.65 -9.33
C ASN A 11 -6.32 3.98 -7.90
N ILE A 12 -6.12 5.27 -7.61
CA ILE A 12 -5.74 5.80 -6.30
C ILE A 12 -6.65 6.98 -5.95
N ILE A 13 -7.21 6.92 -4.76
CA ILE A 13 -7.90 8.02 -4.09
C ILE A 13 -7.05 8.43 -2.91
N SER A 14 -6.55 9.65 -2.91
CA SER A 14 -5.66 10.15 -1.87
C SER A 14 -5.72 11.68 -1.76
N PRO A 15 -5.07 12.30 -0.77
CA PRO A 15 -4.97 13.75 -0.68
C PRO A 15 -4.27 14.41 -1.89
N LEU A 16 -3.51 13.65 -2.68
CA LEU A 16 -2.83 14.16 -3.88
C LEU A 16 -3.68 14.04 -5.15
N GLY A 17 -4.85 13.42 -5.08
CA GLY A 17 -5.79 13.32 -6.19
C GLY A 17 -6.56 12.01 -6.22
N PHE A 18 -7.49 11.91 -7.17
CA PHE A 18 -8.48 10.85 -7.24
C PHE A 18 -8.33 9.95 -8.48
N SER A 19 -7.12 9.85 -8.97
CA SER A 19 -6.73 8.88 -10.00
C SER A 19 -5.25 8.54 -9.88
N THR A 20 -4.83 7.36 -10.35
CA THR A 20 -3.42 6.97 -10.39
C THR A 20 -2.57 7.99 -11.14
N ALA A 21 -3.02 8.45 -12.31
CA ALA A 21 -2.30 9.41 -13.13
C ALA A 21 -2.07 10.74 -12.40
N LYS A 22 -3.10 11.27 -11.71
CA LYS A 22 -2.98 12.52 -10.94
C LYS A 22 -2.02 12.36 -9.78
N ASN A 23 -2.14 11.29 -9.00
CA ASN A 23 -1.23 10.98 -7.91
C ASN A 23 0.22 10.89 -8.41
N PHE A 24 0.47 10.10 -9.43
CA PHE A 24 1.83 9.92 -9.97
C PHE A 24 2.43 11.23 -10.50
N MET A 25 1.64 12.06 -11.17
CA MET A 25 2.06 13.38 -11.62
C MET A 25 2.47 14.27 -10.44
N GLU A 26 1.70 14.30 -9.36
CA GLU A 26 2.03 15.11 -8.18
C GLU A 26 3.31 14.61 -7.49
N LEU A 27 3.55 13.28 -7.43
CA LEU A 27 4.81 12.74 -6.94
C LEU A 27 6.00 13.14 -7.82
N CYS A 28 5.83 13.07 -9.15
CA CYS A 28 6.86 13.52 -10.11
C CYS A 28 7.22 15.00 -9.95
N ASN A 29 6.28 15.81 -9.46
CA ASN A 29 6.48 17.22 -9.14
C ASN A 29 7.00 17.47 -7.71
N GLY A 30 7.31 16.40 -6.96
CA GLY A 30 7.84 16.49 -5.60
C GLY A 30 6.81 16.95 -4.55
N LYS A 31 5.51 16.89 -4.84
CA LYS A 31 4.48 17.27 -3.87
C LYS A 31 4.25 16.18 -2.83
N THR A 32 4.01 16.60 -1.60
CA THR A 32 3.64 15.75 -0.47
C THR A 32 2.26 16.10 0.05
N ALA A 33 1.50 15.08 0.44
CA ALA A 33 0.21 15.22 1.12
C ALA A 33 0.35 15.59 2.61
N LEU A 34 1.56 15.45 3.17
CA LEU A 34 1.81 15.69 4.59
C LEU A 34 1.74 17.18 4.93
N GLN A 35 0.67 17.58 5.58
CA GLN A 35 0.42 18.95 6.02
C GLN A 35 0.08 18.99 7.51
N PRO A 36 0.35 20.11 8.21
CA PRO A 36 -0.19 20.32 9.55
C PRO A 36 -1.72 20.20 9.50
N THR A 37 -2.26 19.24 10.23
CA THR A 37 -3.70 18.93 10.26
C THR A 37 -4.19 18.98 11.69
N GLN A 38 -5.23 19.79 11.92
CA GLN A 38 -5.83 19.97 13.24
C GLN A 38 -6.86 18.87 13.51
N PHE A 39 -6.74 18.24 14.67
CA PHE A 39 -7.72 17.33 15.24
C PHE A 39 -8.23 17.88 16.57
N THR A 40 -9.33 17.32 17.06
CA THR A 40 -9.86 17.65 18.38
C THR A 40 -8.92 17.20 19.49
N GLU A 41 -8.94 17.92 20.62
CA GLU A 41 -8.19 17.49 21.81
C GLU A 41 -8.61 16.08 22.25
N PRO A 42 -7.68 15.25 22.77
CA PRO A 42 -6.28 15.58 23.12
C PRO A 42 -5.25 15.38 21.99
N ILE A 43 -5.65 15.16 20.75
CA ILE A 43 -4.72 14.88 19.63
C ILE A 43 -3.96 16.15 19.20
N GLY A 44 -4.66 17.27 19.07
CA GLY A 44 -4.07 18.52 18.63
C GLY A 44 -3.66 18.55 17.15
N SER A 45 -2.59 19.30 16.85
CA SER A 45 -2.05 19.43 15.48
C SER A 45 -0.96 18.38 15.22
N ILE A 46 -1.09 17.64 14.11
CA ILE A 46 -0.10 16.66 13.65
C ILE A 46 0.15 16.83 12.14
N PHE A 47 1.31 16.38 11.64
CA PHE A 47 1.51 16.20 10.21
C PHE A 47 0.78 14.94 9.74
N ALA A 48 -0.14 15.10 8.79
CA ALA A 48 -0.94 14.00 8.25
C ALA A 48 -1.27 14.18 6.77
N GLY A 49 -1.45 13.07 6.08
CA GLY A 49 -1.99 13.02 4.71
C GLY A 49 -3.49 12.77 4.76
N LYS A 50 -4.31 13.83 4.81
CA LYS A 50 -5.76 13.73 4.94
C LYS A 50 -6.47 14.23 3.69
N ILE A 51 -7.45 13.46 3.22
CA ILE A 51 -8.29 13.83 2.08
C ILE A 51 -9.21 14.99 2.48
N ASP A 52 -9.24 16.04 1.66
CA ASP A 52 -10.22 17.10 1.80
C ASP A 52 -11.61 16.56 1.45
N LYS A 53 -12.52 16.62 2.42
CA LYS A 53 -13.85 16.01 2.30
C LYS A 53 -14.73 16.71 1.29
N ASP A 54 -14.65 18.02 1.19
CA ASP A 54 -15.50 18.81 0.30
C ASP A 54 -15.05 18.56 -1.15
N ILE A 55 -13.76 18.63 -1.42
CA ILE A 55 -13.18 18.31 -2.74
C ILE A 55 -13.47 16.85 -3.13
N PHE A 56 -13.39 15.93 -2.16
CA PHE A 56 -13.74 14.53 -2.44
C PHE A 56 -15.23 14.36 -2.76
N GLN A 57 -16.14 15.03 -2.04
CA GLN A 57 -17.58 14.95 -2.31
C GLN A 57 -17.95 15.52 -3.69
N GLU A 58 -17.30 16.60 -4.12
CA GLU A 58 -17.45 17.12 -5.50
C GLU A 58 -17.02 16.07 -6.52
N HIS A 59 -15.85 15.46 -6.31
CA HIS A 59 -15.38 14.37 -7.18
C HIS A 59 -16.34 13.17 -7.17
N PHE A 60 -16.76 12.71 -6.00
CA PHE A 60 -17.64 11.56 -5.86
C PHE A 60 -18.99 11.80 -6.55
N SER A 61 -19.54 13.00 -6.42
CA SER A 61 -20.76 13.41 -7.12
C SER A 61 -20.59 13.40 -8.65
N SER A 62 -19.39 13.80 -9.14
CA SER A 62 -19.08 13.78 -10.59
C SER A 62 -19.03 12.37 -11.20
N LEU A 63 -18.86 11.33 -10.38
CA LEU A 63 -18.85 9.94 -10.84
C LEU A 63 -20.26 9.44 -11.21
N ASN A 64 -21.31 10.24 -10.98
CA ASN A 64 -22.72 9.86 -11.17
C ASN A 64 -23.07 8.53 -10.49
N SER A 65 -22.45 8.26 -9.34
CA SER A 65 -22.68 7.06 -8.56
C SER A 65 -23.98 7.20 -7.75
N ALA A 66 -24.86 6.21 -7.82
CA ALA A 66 -26.05 6.12 -6.95
C ALA A 66 -25.72 5.52 -5.57
N PHE A 67 -24.44 5.31 -5.26
CA PHE A 67 -24.02 4.70 -4.00
C PHE A 67 -24.25 5.63 -2.80
N VAL A 68 -24.86 5.08 -1.76
CA VAL A 68 -25.04 5.74 -0.45
C VAL A 68 -24.34 4.90 0.61
N GLY A 69 -23.41 5.50 1.34
CA GLY A 69 -22.63 4.79 2.36
C GLY A 69 -21.69 5.71 3.13
N SER A 70 -20.92 5.12 4.02
CA SER A 70 -19.90 5.81 4.82
C SER A 70 -18.76 6.36 3.96
N THR A 71 -17.98 7.29 4.51
CA THR A 71 -16.83 7.90 3.81
C THR A 71 -15.85 6.85 3.28
N ILE A 72 -15.51 5.86 4.11
CA ILE A 72 -14.58 4.79 3.69
C ILE A 72 -15.16 3.95 2.53
N GLU A 73 -16.46 3.69 2.55
CA GLU A 73 -17.15 2.97 1.46
C GLU A 73 -17.19 3.80 0.17
N GLN A 74 -17.38 5.12 0.28
CA GLN A 74 -17.30 6.03 -0.85
C GLN A 74 -15.88 6.05 -1.46
N TYR A 75 -14.83 6.00 -0.64
CA TYR A 75 -13.44 5.87 -1.12
C TYR A 75 -13.24 4.56 -1.90
N ILE A 76 -13.80 3.45 -1.40
CA ILE A 76 -13.76 2.15 -2.10
C ILE A 76 -14.47 2.23 -3.45
N VAL A 77 -15.68 2.79 -3.48
CA VAL A 77 -16.46 2.93 -4.72
C VAL A 77 -15.73 3.82 -5.72
N ALA A 78 -15.21 4.97 -5.29
CA ALA A 78 -14.46 5.88 -6.16
C ALA A 78 -13.19 5.22 -6.73
N ALA A 79 -12.53 4.35 -5.96
CA ALA A 79 -11.36 3.61 -6.43
C ALA A 79 -11.72 2.51 -7.43
N LEU A 80 -12.81 1.77 -7.21
CA LEU A 80 -13.20 0.61 -8.03
C LEU A 80 -13.99 0.96 -9.29
N LEU A 81 -14.86 1.98 -9.21
CA LEU A 81 -15.82 2.29 -10.27
C LEU A 81 -15.19 2.45 -11.65
N PRO A 82 -14.09 3.23 -11.84
CA PRO A 82 -13.46 3.37 -13.16
C PRO A 82 -12.90 2.04 -13.69
N LEU A 83 -12.39 1.18 -12.83
CA LEU A 83 -11.84 -0.11 -13.22
C LEU A 83 -12.96 -1.06 -13.68
N ILE A 84 -14.06 -1.10 -12.92
CA ILE A 84 -15.22 -1.96 -13.22
C ILE A 84 -15.93 -1.50 -14.50
N GLN A 85 -16.07 -0.20 -14.71
CA GLN A 85 -16.63 0.35 -15.94
C GLN A 85 -15.85 -0.05 -17.19
N GLN A 86 -14.54 -0.20 -17.07
CA GLN A 86 -13.65 -0.52 -18.18
C GLN A 86 -13.50 -2.04 -18.40
N LYS A 87 -13.43 -2.85 -17.35
CA LYS A 87 -13.16 -4.30 -17.44
C LYS A 87 -14.39 -5.18 -17.23
N GLY A 88 -15.44 -4.64 -16.61
CA GLY A 88 -16.66 -5.38 -16.30
C GLY A 88 -16.51 -6.39 -15.18
N LEU A 89 -17.57 -7.15 -14.95
CA LEU A 89 -17.61 -8.24 -13.98
C LEU A 89 -18.03 -9.53 -14.67
N SER A 90 -17.49 -10.66 -14.24
CA SER A 90 -17.93 -12.00 -14.60
C SER A 90 -18.44 -12.74 -13.35
N GLU A 91 -19.12 -13.86 -13.53
CA GLU A 91 -19.55 -14.71 -12.39
C GLU A 91 -18.36 -15.20 -11.55
N ASN A 92 -17.18 -15.33 -12.16
CA ASN A 92 -15.96 -15.82 -11.52
C ASN A 92 -15.00 -14.70 -11.12
N THR A 93 -15.44 -13.43 -11.18
CA THR A 93 -14.64 -12.30 -10.70
C THR A 93 -14.58 -12.30 -9.17
N LEU A 94 -13.38 -12.24 -8.62
CA LEU A 94 -13.15 -12.17 -7.18
C LEU A 94 -13.07 -10.72 -6.72
N PHE A 95 -13.69 -10.41 -5.59
CA PHE A 95 -13.52 -9.13 -4.90
C PHE A 95 -12.79 -9.34 -3.57
N ILE A 96 -11.68 -8.60 -3.37
CA ILE A 96 -10.91 -8.60 -2.13
C ILE A 96 -10.83 -7.19 -1.58
N LEU A 97 -11.27 -7.04 -0.33
CA LEU A 97 -11.13 -5.81 0.47
C LEU A 97 -9.98 -5.97 1.46
N SER A 98 -9.04 -5.05 1.41
CA SER A 98 -7.97 -4.90 2.41
C SER A 98 -8.22 -3.65 3.26
N THR A 99 -8.28 -3.82 4.57
CA THR A 99 -8.44 -2.70 5.52
C THR A 99 -8.05 -3.13 6.91
N THR A 100 -7.53 -2.21 7.73
CA THR A 100 -7.18 -2.55 9.12
C THR A 100 -8.33 -2.31 10.08
N LYS A 101 -9.17 -1.31 9.83
CA LYS A 101 -10.22 -0.88 10.74
C LYS A 101 -11.62 -0.84 10.10
N GLY A 102 -11.70 -0.80 8.76
CA GLY A 102 -12.99 -0.65 8.08
C GLY A 102 -13.75 0.59 8.52
N ASN A 103 -15.07 0.49 8.56
CA ASN A 103 -15.96 1.56 9.01
C ASN A 103 -16.02 1.66 10.55
N ILE A 104 -14.87 1.79 11.21
CA ILE A 104 -14.83 1.88 12.68
C ILE A 104 -15.58 3.10 13.23
N LYS A 105 -15.76 4.15 12.42
CA LYS A 105 -16.55 5.34 12.78
C LYS A 105 -18.00 5.00 13.11
N ALA A 106 -18.55 3.91 12.59
CA ALA A 106 -19.88 3.44 12.95
C ALA A 106 -20.05 3.13 14.45
N LEU A 107 -18.95 2.82 15.17
CA LEU A 107 -18.98 2.63 16.62
C LEU A 107 -19.33 3.92 17.35
N GLU A 108 -18.93 5.08 16.86
CA GLU A 108 -19.30 6.39 17.43
C GLU A 108 -20.81 6.64 17.35
N GLN A 109 -21.49 5.95 16.42
CA GLN A 109 -22.93 5.99 16.20
C GLN A 109 -23.66 4.81 16.85
N ASN A 110 -22.98 4.03 17.71
CA ASN A 110 -23.48 2.79 18.30
C ASN A 110 -23.96 1.73 17.27
N ASN A 111 -23.48 1.79 16.05
CA ASN A 111 -23.79 0.81 15.00
C ASN A 111 -22.66 -0.21 14.88
N ILE A 112 -22.63 -1.16 15.80
CA ILE A 112 -21.61 -2.22 15.87
C ILE A 112 -21.58 -3.05 14.57
N GLN A 113 -22.75 -3.37 14.01
CA GLN A 113 -22.84 -4.19 12.81
C GLN A 113 -22.15 -3.53 11.61
N ALA A 114 -22.40 -2.25 11.38
CA ALA A 114 -21.78 -1.50 10.28
C ALA A 114 -20.25 -1.33 10.45
N ALA A 115 -19.72 -1.55 11.65
CA ALA A 115 -18.28 -1.54 11.93
C ALA A 115 -17.59 -2.87 11.56
N HIS A 116 -18.34 -3.94 11.34
CA HIS A 116 -17.72 -5.20 10.93
C HIS A 116 -17.13 -5.11 9.52
N LEU A 117 -15.89 -5.50 9.36
CA LEU A 117 -15.17 -5.40 8.08
C LEU A 117 -15.90 -6.12 6.94
N PHE A 118 -16.55 -7.24 7.26
CA PHE A 118 -17.28 -8.03 6.28
C PHE A 118 -18.55 -7.33 5.79
N GLU A 119 -19.20 -6.53 6.63
CA GLU A 119 -20.38 -5.76 6.22
C GLU A 119 -20.01 -4.67 5.20
N THR A 120 -18.90 -3.97 5.40
CA THR A 120 -18.35 -3.05 4.40
C THR A 120 -18.12 -3.77 3.07
N ALA A 121 -17.46 -4.93 3.11
CA ALA A 121 -17.20 -5.71 1.90
C ALA A 121 -18.49 -6.20 1.22
N ASN A 122 -19.49 -6.64 1.99
CA ASN A 122 -20.79 -7.06 1.47
C ASN A 122 -21.58 -5.90 0.84
N HIS A 123 -21.56 -4.73 1.45
CA HIS A 123 -22.23 -3.56 0.90
C HIS A 123 -21.65 -3.20 -0.47
N ILE A 124 -20.33 -3.15 -0.60
CA ILE A 124 -19.63 -2.92 -1.86
C ILE A 124 -19.92 -4.02 -2.88
N LYS A 125 -19.85 -5.29 -2.46
CA LYS A 125 -20.20 -6.44 -3.30
C LYS A 125 -21.60 -6.28 -3.89
N ASN A 126 -22.59 -5.97 -3.06
CA ASN A 126 -23.99 -5.85 -3.47
C ASN A 126 -24.20 -4.66 -4.42
N TYR A 127 -23.56 -3.53 -4.14
CA TYR A 127 -23.64 -2.34 -5.01
C TYR A 127 -23.12 -2.61 -6.42
N PHE A 128 -21.96 -3.25 -6.56
CA PHE A 128 -21.39 -3.55 -7.88
C PHE A 128 -21.96 -4.82 -8.54
N GLY A 129 -22.62 -5.69 -7.76
CA GLY A 129 -23.18 -6.94 -8.28
C GLY A 129 -22.17 -8.08 -8.40
N PHE A 130 -21.12 -8.10 -7.56
CA PHE A 130 -20.21 -9.26 -7.51
C PHE A 130 -20.97 -10.52 -7.10
N SER A 131 -20.89 -11.58 -7.90
CA SER A 131 -21.61 -12.85 -7.65
C SER A 131 -21.02 -13.62 -6.46
N ARG A 132 -19.71 -13.54 -6.26
CA ARG A 132 -18.99 -14.29 -5.22
C ARG A 132 -19.00 -13.55 -3.89
N LYS A 133 -18.85 -14.30 -2.78
CA LYS A 133 -18.58 -13.72 -1.47
C LYS A 133 -17.24 -12.99 -1.49
N PRO A 134 -17.15 -11.78 -0.93
CA PRO A 134 -15.90 -11.06 -0.85
C PRO A 134 -14.93 -11.74 0.11
N ILE A 135 -13.63 -11.52 -0.10
CA ILE A 135 -12.59 -11.86 0.87
C ILE A 135 -12.17 -10.56 1.55
N VAL A 136 -12.06 -10.59 2.87
CA VAL A 136 -11.52 -9.47 3.66
C VAL A 136 -10.14 -9.87 4.18
N VAL A 137 -9.16 -9.02 3.92
CA VAL A 137 -7.78 -9.17 4.40
C VAL A 137 -7.48 -8.05 5.38
N SER A 138 -7.21 -8.42 6.63
CA SER A 138 -6.84 -7.48 7.69
C SER A 138 -5.63 -8.04 8.47
N ASN A 139 -4.45 -7.55 8.13
CA ASN A 139 -3.17 -7.95 8.73
C ASN A 139 -2.24 -6.75 8.84
N ALA A 140 -2.60 -5.80 9.72
CA ALA A 140 -1.85 -4.57 9.93
C ALA A 140 -1.41 -3.91 8.60
N CYS A 141 -0.17 -3.41 8.54
CA CYS A 141 0.34 -2.63 7.42
C CYS A 141 0.63 -3.46 6.16
N VAL A 142 0.71 -4.78 6.26
CA VAL A 142 0.97 -5.67 5.12
C VAL A 142 -0.31 -6.04 4.35
N SER A 143 -1.48 -5.68 4.88
CA SER A 143 -2.79 -6.10 4.35
C SER A 143 -2.93 -5.92 2.84
N GLY A 144 -2.50 -4.79 2.29
CA GLY A 144 -2.63 -4.49 0.86
C GLY A 144 -1.77 -5.38 -0.03
N VAL A 145 -0.52 -5.66 0.37
CA VAL A 145 0.37 -6.59 -0.36
C VAL A 145 -0.15 -8.02 -0.23
N MET A 146 -0.55 -8.42 0.97
CA MET A 146 -1.13 -9.76 1.23
C MET A 146 -2.42 -9.98 0.43
N ALA A 147 -3.30 -8.99 0.32
CA ALA A 147 -4.52 -9.08 -0.48
C ALA A 147 -4.21 -9.36 -1.97
N LEU A 148 -3.18 -8.72 -2.50
CA LEU A 148 -2.73 -8.94 -3.87
C LEU A 148 -2.13 -10.35 -4.05
N SER A 149 -1.34 -10.84 -3.08
CA SER A 149 -0.83 -12.23 -3.05
C SER A 149 -1.97 -13.24 -3.04
N ILE A 150 -2.99 -13.03 -2.19
CA ILE A 150 -4.17 -13.91 -2.10
C ILE A 150 -4.92 -13.93 -3.44
N ALA A 151 -5.17 -12.78 -4.05
CA ALA A 151 -5.84 -12.69 -5.35
C ALA A 151 -5.06 -13.47 -6.43
N LYS A 152 -3.74 -13.29 -6.49
CA LYS A 152 -2.86 -14.05 -7.39
C LYS A 152 -3.03 -15.57 -7.19
N ARG A 153 -3.03 -16.05 -5.93
CA ARG A 153 -3.17 -17.50 -5.64
C ARG A 153 -4.53 -18.05 -6.09
N PHE A 154 -5.63 -17.33 -5.85
CA PHE A 154 -6.95 -17.75 -6.33
C PHE A 154 -7.01 -17.89 -7.85
N ILE A 155 -6.39 -16.96 -8.59
CA ILE A 155 -6.32 -17.03 -10.05
C ILE A 155 -5.43 -18.21 -10.49
N GLN A 156 -4.25 -18.38 -9.89
CA GLN A 156 -3.32 -19.49 -10.21
C GLN A 156 -3.93 -20.88 -9.94
N MET A 157 -4.80 -21.00 -8.94
CA MET A 157 -5.54 -22.23 -8.63
C MET A 157 -6.79 -22.43 -9.48
N ASN A 158 -7.04 -21.56 -10.48
CA ASN A 158 -8.26 -21.54 -11.29
C ASN A 158 -9.57 -21.40 -10.47
N GLN A 159 -9.45 -20.83 -9.26
CA GLN A 159 -10.61 -20.54 -8.42
C GLN A 159 -11.22 -19.16 -8.68
N ALA A 160 -10.55 -18.32 -9.44
CA ALA A 160 -11.06 -17.08 -9.98
C ALA A 160 -10.49 -16.85 -11.37
N LYS A 161 -11.25 -16.20 -12.27
CA LYS A 161 -10.78 -15.80 -13.59
C LYS A 161 -9.95 -14.53 -13.51
N ASP A 162 -10.40 -13.61 -12.69
CA ASP A 162 -9.83 -12.29 -12.47
C ASP A 162 -10.21 -11.78 -11.08
N ALA A 163 -9.60 -10.70 -10.65
CA ALA A 163 -9.89 -10.12 -9.35
C ALA A 163 -9.78 -8.60 -9.35
N TYR A 164 -10.68 -7.97 -8.58
CA TYR A 164 -10.53 -6.61 -8.08
C TYR A 164 -10.03 -6.66 -6.64
N VAL A 165 -8.91 -6.03 -6.40
CA VAL A 165 -8.36 -5.85 -5.04
C VAL A 165 -8.42 -4.37 -4.72
N VAL A 166 -9.06 -4.02 -3.61
CA VAL A 166 -9.06 -2.65 -3.08
C VAL A 166 -8.54 -2.64 -1.67
N ALA A 167 -7.66 -1.71 -1.39
CA ALA A 167 -7.14 -1.47 -0.05
C ALA A 167 -7.48 -0.05 0.39
N VAL A 168 -7.98 0.10 1.62
CA VAL A 168 -8.46 1.38 2.14
C VAL A 168 -8.30 1.47 3.64
N ASP A 169 -7.88 2.62 4.13
CA ASP A 169 -8.07 3.02 5.53
C ASP A 169 -8.31 4.54 5.60
N GLU A 170 -9.19 4.95 6.52
CA GLU A 170 -9.50 6.34 6.83
C GLU A 170 -8.71 6.79 8.06
N LEU A 171 -8.23 8.01 8.08
CA LEU A 171 -7.50 8.58 9.21
C LEU A 171 -8.46 9.18 10.25
N LEU A 172 -8.64 8.47 11.35
CA LEU A 172 -9.57 8.82 12.42
C LEU A 172 -8.86 9.03 13.77
N PRO A 173 -9.47 9.78 14.71
CA PRO A 173 -8.93 10.02 16.04
C PRO A 173 -8.51 8.74 16.78
N PHE A 174 -9.30 7.68 16.69
CA PHE A 174 -8.98 6.37 17.29
C PHE A 174 -7.61 5.84 16.85
N ILE A 175 -7.32 5.92 15.55
CA ILE A 175 -6.06 5.44 14.98
C ILE A 175 -4.90 6.31 15.44
N ILE A 176 -5.08 7.63 15.38
CA ILE A 176 -4.04 8.60 15.76
C ILE A 176 -3.66 8.41 17.23
N SER A 177 -4.65 8.33 18.12
CA SER A 177 -4.44 8.11 19.55
C SER A 177 -3.68 6.80 19.83
N GLY A 178 -4.02 5.74 19.08
CA GLY A 178 -3.29 4.46 19.14
C GLY A 178 -1.81 4.61 18.79
N PHE A 179 -1.49 5.29 17.68
CA PHE A 179 -0.09 5.51 17.28
C PHE A 179 0.65 6.48 18.22
N GLN A 180 -0.02 7.50 18.75
CA GLN A 180 0.56 8.38 19.77
C GLN A 180 0.92 7.62 21.04
N SER A 181 0.09 6.66 21.48
CA SER A 181 0.37 5.83 22.66
C SER A 181 1.62 4.96 22.52
N PHE A 182 1.98 4.58 21.29
CA PHE A 182 3.23 3.88 20.98
C PHE A 182 4.45 4.81 20.85
N GLN A 183 4.26 6.13 20.93
CA GLN A 183 5.31 7.13 20.71
C GLN A 183 6.03 6.95 19.35
N ALA A 184 5.30 6.46 18.35
CA ALA A 184 5.84 6.13 17.03
C ALA A 184 5.66 7.26 16.01
N MET A 185 4.93 8.33 16.38
CA MET A 185 4.62 9.43 15.45
C MET A 185 5.66 10.53 15.47
N SER A 186 5.99 11.05 14.29
CA SER A 186 6.82 12.23 14.13
C SER A 186 6.01 13.51 14.36
N ASN A 187 6.63 14.50 15.00
CA ASN A 187 6.09 15.85 15.14
C ASN A 187 6.44 16.79 13.96
N GLN A 188 7.12 16.28 12.96
CA GLN A 188 7.45 16.94 11.70
C GLN A 188 7.21 15.98 10.53
N ARG A 189 7.47 16.40 9.28
CA ARG A 189 7.38 15.48 8.14
C ARG A 189 8.35 14.33 8.31
N CYS A 190 7.86 13.11 8.15
CA CYS A 190 8.68 11.91 8.31
C CYS A 190 9.78 11.83 7.24
N LYS A 191 10.92 11.31 7.63
CA LYS A 191 12.16 11.23 6.84
C LYS A 191 12.65 9.78 6.80
N PRO A 192 12.07 8.91 5.96
CA PRO A 192 12.50 7.51 5.89
C PRO A 192 14.00 7.38 5.65
N TYR A 193 14.68 6.55 6.45
CA TYR A 193 16.12 6.22 6.41
C TYR A 193 17.08 7.36 6.82
N ASP A 194 16.56 8.56 7.08
CA ASP A 194 17.40 9.71 7.46
C ASP A 194 17.93 9.59 8.89
N GLU A 195 19.12 10.19 9.13
CA GLU A 195 19.73 10.18 10.48
C GLU A 195 18.89 10.94 11.52
N THR A 196 18.08 11.90 11.08
CA THR A 196 17.20 12.70 11.96
C THR A 196 15.76 12.18 12.02
N ARG A 197 15.50 10.97 11.47
CA ARG A 197 14.17 10.36 11.52
C ARG A 197 13.73 10.13 12.96
N ASN A 198 12.49 10.43 13.27
CA ASN A 198 11.97 10.34 14.63
C ASN A 198 10.55 9.76 14.72
N GLY A 199 10.04 9.16 13.63
CA GLY A 199 8.74 8.53 13.64
C GLY A 199 7.97 8.68 12.33
N VAL A 200 6.83 8.04 12.28
CA VAL A 200 5.94 8.00 11.13
C VAL A 200 4.94 9.17 11.16
N ASN A 201 4.52 9.65 9.99
CA ASN A 201 3.25 10.36 9.86
C ASN A 201 2.19 9.42 9.32
N LEU A 202 0.94 9.67 9.67
CA LEU A 202 -0.19 8.89 9.18
C LEU A 202 -0.86 9.56 7.99
N GLY A 203 -1.54 8.76 7.18
CA GLY A 203 -2.34 9.22 6.07
C GLY A 203 -3.54 8.33 5.82
N GLU A 204 -4.41 8.77 4.91
CA GLU A 204 -5.55 7.99 4.44
C GLU A 204 -5.54 7.89 2.91
N ALA A 205 -5.99 6.77 2.39
CA ALA A 205 -6.12 6.53 0.96
C ALA A 205 -6.98 5.30 0.67
N ALA A 206 -7.44 5.21 -0.58
CA ALA A 206 -7.85 3.96 -1.18
C ALA A 206 -7.04 3.70 -2.45
N ALA A 207 -6.62 2.46 -2.66
CA ALA A 207 -5.99 2.03 -3.90
C ALA A 207 -6.70 0.77 -4.41
N ALA A 208 -6.92 0.70 -5.72
CA ALA A 208 -7.56 -0.44 -6.36
C ALA A 208 -6.75 -0.93 -7.55
N VAL A 209 -6.78 -2.24 -7.78
CA VAL A 209 -6.17 -2.87 -8.95
C VAL A 209 -7.11 -3.92 -9.54
N TYR A 210 -7.06 -4.09 -10.85
CA TYR A 210 -7.62 -5.22 -11.57
C TYR A 210 -6.51 -6.13 -12.05
N ILE A 211 -6.61 -7.43 -11.77
CA ILE A 211 -5.62 -8.45 -12.13
C ILE A 211 -6.26 -9.63 -12.84
N SER A 212 -5.56 -10.22 -13.80
CA SER A 212 -5.96 -11.44 -14.49
C SER A 212 -4.76 -12.18 -15.11
N THR A 213 -5.01 -13.30 -15.79
CA THR A 213 -3.97 -14.05 -16.52
C THR A 213 -3.70 -13.52 -17.93
N ALA A 214 -4.55 -12.66 -18.48
CA ALA A 214 -4.33 -12.08 -19.81
C ALA A 214 -3.08 -11.17 -19.76
N LYS A 215 -2.17 -11.33 -20.71
CA LYS A 215 -1.07 -10.37 -20.86
C LYS A 215 -1.52 -9.28 -21.85
N GLU A 216 -1.55 -8.03 -21.37
CA GLU A 216 -1.87 -6.84 -22.18
C GLU A 216 -0.62 -5.95 -22.30
N ASP A 217 -0.63 -5.05 -23.28
CA ASP A 217 0.41 -4.04 -23.40
C ASP A 217 0.47 -3.19 -22.11
N ASN A 218 1.68 -2.97 -21.59
CA ASN A 218 1.91 -2.27 -20.33
C ASN A 218 1.38 -2.94 -19.06
N SER A 219 0.89 -4.19 -19.11
CA SER A 219 0.57 -4.94 -17.90
C SER A 219 1.88 -5.37 -17.19
N ILE A 220 1.84 -5.37 -15.84
CA ILE A 220 3.00 -5.77 -15.02
C ILE A 220 2.70 -7.10 -14.36
N GLU A 221 3.59 -8.06 -14.52
CA GLU A 221 3.48 -9.39 -13.92
C GLU A 221 3.74 -9.35 -12.42
N ILE A 222 2.91 -10.03 -11.64
CA ILE A 222 3.18 -10.39 -10.24
C ILE A 222 3.96 -11.70 -10.26
N ALA A 223 5.27 -11.60 -10.46
CA ALA A 223 6.11 -12.76 -10.75
C ALA A 223 6.38 -13.64 -9.53
N GLY A 224 6.43 -13.05 -8.32
CA GLY A 224 6.62 -13.77 -7.08
C GLY A 224 6.04 -13.02 -5.90
N ASP A 225 5.69 -13.75 -4.85
CA ASP A 225 5.24 -13.18 -3.59
C ASP A 225 5.57 -14.09 -2.39
N ALA A 226 5.74 -13.47 -1.24
CA ALA A 226 5.85 -14.20 0.02
C ALA A 226 5.29 -13.40 1.19
N ASN A 227 4.71 -14.14 2.15
CA ASN A 227 4.18 -13.61 3.39
C ASN A 227 4.73 -14.44 4.53
N ILE A 228 5.59 -13.86 5.37
CA ILE A 228 6.27 -14.55 6.48
C ILE A 228 6.00 -13.80 7.77
N ASN A 229 5.66 -14.52 8.81
CA ASN A 229 5.53 -13.96 10.14
C ASN A 229 6.80 -14.17 10.95
N ASP A 230 7.32 -13.10 11.56
CA ASP A 230 8.45 -13.15 12.48
C ASP A 230 7.94 -13.39 13.89
N ALA A 231 8.31 -14.52 14.46
CA ALA A 231 7.81 -14.98 15.76
C ALA A 231 8.23 -14.08 16.95
N ASN A 232 9.28 -13.26 16.78
CA ASN A 232 9.80 -12.39 17.83
C ASN A 232 9.19 -10.99 17.84
N HIS A 233 8.25 -10.71 16.93
CA HIS A 233 7.77 -9.37 16.70
C HIS A 233 6.31 -9.19 17.15
N ILE A 234 6.08 -8.39 18.20
CA ILE A 234 4.72 -7.93 18.54
C ILE A 234 4.53 -6.48 18.08
N SER A 235 5.28 -5.54 18.61
CA SER A 235 5.20 -4.10 18.25
C SER A 235 6.51 -3.50 17.77
N GLY A 236 7.63 -4.18 17.96
CA GLY A 236 8.95 -3.79 17.47
C GLY A 236 9.50 -4.78 16.45
N PRO A 237 10.19 -4.33 15.39
CA PRO A 237 10.70 -5.21 14.33
C PRO A 237 11.81 -6.13 14.84
N SER A 238 11.99 -7.24 14.15
CA SER A 238 13.09 -8.17 14.37
C SER A 238 14.46 -7.44 14.31
N ARG A 239 15.34 -7.73 15.26
CA ARG A 239 16.69 -7.17 15.24
C ARG A 239 17.57 -7.71 14.12
N THR A 240 17.22 -8.84 13.55
CA THR A 240 17.95 -9.53 12.46
C THR A 240 17.27 -9.38 11.11
N GLY A 241 16.05 -8.83 11.06
CA GLY A 241 15.24 -8.73 9.85
C GLY A 241 14.83 -10.09 9.27
N GLU A 242 14.84 -11.19 10.06
CA GLU A 242 14.68 -12.56 9.57
C GLU A 242 13.41 -12.75 8.75
N GLY A 243 12.26 -12.27 9.26
CA GLY A 243 10.99 -12.40 8.55
C GLY A 243 11.00 -11.71 7.19
N LEU A 244 11.61 -10.51 7.10
CA LEU A 244 11.72 -9.79 5.84
C LEU A 244 12.73 -10.46 4.89
N VAL A 245 13.88 -10.94 5.40
CA VAL A 245 14.87 -11.70 4.62
C VAL A 245 14.21 -12.91 3.96
N LEU A 246 13.54 -13.74 4.73
CA LEU A 246 12.85 -14.92 4.22
C LEU A 246 11.75 -14.57 3.22
N SER A 247 11.04 -13.44 3.43
CA SER A 247 10.02 -12.97 2.48
C SER A 247 10.65 -12.55 1.16
N ILE A 248 11.77 -11.81 1.18
CA ILE A 248 12.50 -11.40 -0.03
C ILE A 248 13.02 -12.63 -0.77
N GLU A 249 13.72 -13.53 -0.09
CA GLU A 249 14.31 -14.73 -0.70
C GLU A 249 13.25 -15.61 -1.36
N LYS A 250 12.12 -15.89 -0.66
CA LYS A 250 11.05 -16.72 -1.21
C LYS A 250 10.33 -16.07 -2.38
N ALA A 251 10.08 -14.77 -2.32
CA ALA A 251 9.46 -14.05 -3.43
C ALA A 251 10.38 -14.04 -4.66
N MET A 252 11.69 -13.81 -4.48
CA MET A 252 12.67 -13.87 -5.56
C MET A 252 12.81 -15.30 -6.12
N GLN A 253 12.80 -16.31 -5.25
CA GLN A 253 12.84 -17.72 -5.66
C GLN A 253 11.64 -18.09 -6.53
N GLU A 254 10.42 -17.68 -6.13
CA GLU A 254 9.21 -17.91 -6.93
C GLU A 254 9.28 -17.21 -8.28
N ALA A 255 9.75 -15.95 -8.30
CA ALA A 255 9.95 -15.16 -9.51
C ALA A 255 11.11 -15.66 -10.39
N LYS A 256 11.90 -16.61 -9.89
CA LYS A 256 13.12 -17.13 -10.54
C LYS A 256 14.12 -16.02 -10.91
N ILE A 257 14.37 -15.10 -9.98
CA ILE A 257 15.32 -14.01 -10.14
C ILE A 257 16.41 -14.05 -9.06
N THR A 258 17.53 -13.40 -9.35
CA THR A 258 18.62 -13.13 -8.40
C THR A 258 18.62 -11.66 -7.99
N ALA A 259 19.34 -11.32 -6.93
CA ALA A 259 19.48 -9.93 -6.48
C ALA A 259 20.01 -8.99 -7.58
N SER A 260 20.93 -9.48 -8.42
CA SER A 260 21.52 -8.73 -9.54
C SER A 260 20.53 -8.38 -10.66
N MET A 261 19.36 -9.01 -10.70
CA MET A 261 18.30 -8.71 -11.67
C MET A 261 17.32 -7.64 -11.17
N VAL A 262 17.41 -7.23 -9.90
CA VAL A 262 16.51 -6.25 -9.31
C VAL A 262 16.98 -4.84 -9.66
N ASP A 263 16.09 -4.04 -10.24
CA ASP A 263 16.38 -2.66 -10.62
C ASP A 263 16.00 -1.62 -9.57
N PHE A 264 14.99 -1.94 -8.74
CA PHE A 264 14.41 -1.01 -7.79
C PHE A 264 13.71 -1.76 -6.64
N VAL A 265 13.82 -1.23 -5.41
CA VAL A 265 13.05 -1.72 -4.27
C VAL A 265 12.24 -0.57 -3.66
N SER A 266 10.92 -0.71 -3.67
CA SER A 266 10.01 0.14 -2.90
C SER A 266 9.87 -0.46 -1.50
N LEU A 267 10.53 0.15 -0.53
CA LEU A 267 10.59 -0.32 0.84
C LEU A 267 9.37 0.13 1.67
N HIS A 268 9.19 -0.50 2.82
CA HIS A 268 8.18 -0.07 3.79
C HIS A 268 8.49 1.31 4.37
N GLY A 269 9.69 1.54 4.88
CA GLY A 269 10.29 2.82 5.25
C GLY A 269 9.37 3.75 6.04
N THR A 270 9.19 3.48 7.34
CA THR A 270 8.27 4.24 8.19
C THR A 270 8.87 5.48 8.83
N ALA A 271 10.17 5.73 8.62
CA ALA A 271 10.94 6.75 9.33
C ALA A 271 11.03 6.49 10.86
N THR A 272 10.68 5.29 11.31
CA THR A 272 10.96 4.88 12.69
C THR A 272 12.35 4.27 12.79
N VAL A 273 13.04 4.52 13.92
CA VAL A 273 14.41 4.06 14.11
C VAL A 273 14.57 2.57 13.87
N TYR A 274 13.66 1.78 14.43
CA TYR A 274 13.78 0.32 14.41
C TYR A 274 13.37 -0.34 13.09
N ASN A 275 12.31 0.15 12.44
CA ASN A 275 11.88 -0.44 11.16
C ASN A 275 12.91 -0.18 10.05
N ASP A 276 13.35 1.06 9.92
CA ASP A 276 14.30 1.43 8.86
C ASP A 276 15.64 0.72 9.05
N GLU A 277 16.06 0.53 10.30
CA GLU A 277 17.23 -0.29 10.65
C GLU A 277 17.04 -1.75 10.23
N MET A 278 15.90 -2.36 10.58
CA MET A 278 15.58 -3.73 10.22
C MET A 278 15.57 -3.95 8.71
N GLU A 279 15.02 -3.01 7.94
CA GLU A 279 15.02 -3.09 6.48
C GLU A 279 16.44 -3.00 5.90
N SER A 280 17.32 -2.15 6.44
CA SER A 280 18.73 -2.06 6.01
C SER A 280 19.48 -3.37 6.23
N ILE A 281 19.27 -4.01 7.38
CA ILE A 281 19.84 -5.33 7.70
C ILE A 281 19.31 -6.39 6.73
N ALA A 282 18.01 -6.39 6.42
CA ALA A 282 17.42 -7.35 5.50
C ALA A 282 17.99 -7.20 4.07
N LEU A 283 18.16 -5.95 3.60
CA LEU A 283 18.77 -5.70 2.28
C LEU A 283 20.23 -6.16 2.23
N GLN A 284 20.98 -5.94 3.30
CA GLN A 284 22.36 -6.43 3.40
C GLN A 284 22.42 -7.97 3.30
N ARG A 285 21.56 -8.66 4.03
CA ARG A 285 21.49 -10.12 4.08
C ARG A 285 21.03 -10.76 2.76
N THR A 286 20.25 -10.01 1.96
CA THR A 286 19.73 -10.46 0.66
C THR A 286 20.51 -9.95 -0.55
N ASN A 287 21.68 -9.31 -0.32
CA ASN A 287 22.55 -8.73 -1.35
C ASN A 287 21.87 -7.64 -2.20
N LEU A 288 21.02 -6.81 -1.57
CA LEU A 288 20.26 -5.74 -2.24
C LEU A 288 20.73 -4.32 -1.84
N LEU A 289 21.87 -4.17 -1.15
CA LEU A 289 22.37 -2.86 -0.68
C LEU A 289 22.62 -1.86 -1.81
N ASP A 290 23.11 -2.35 -2.97
CA ASP A 290 23.47 -1.52 -4.11
C ASP A 290 22.28 -1.18 -5.02
N ILE A 291 21.09 -1.70 -4.70
CA ILE A 291 19.89 -1.46 -5.49
C ILE A 291 19.24 -0.14 -5.05
N PRO A 292 18.83 0.75 -5.98
CA PRO A 292 18.10 1.96 -5.65
C PRO A 292 16.83 1.66 -4.86
N VAL A 293 16.61 2.39 -3.75
CA VAL A 293 15.45 2.21 -2.88
C VAL A 293 14.73 3.52 -2.61
N ASN A 294 13.42 3.44 -2.38
CA ASN A 294 12.66 4.55 -1.82
C ASN A 294 11.61 4.08 -0.80
N SER A 295 11.05 5.05 -0.08
CA SER A 295 9.78 4.93 0.62
C SER A 295 8.83 6.03 0.15
N PHE A 296 7.59 5.66 -0.17
CA PHE A 296 6.55 6.62 -0.52
C PHE A 296 5.89 7.29 0.69
N LYS A 297 6.29 6.93 1.92
CA LYS A 297 5.67 7.49 3.13
C LYS A 297 5.97 8.97 3.36
N GLY A 298 7.06 9.49 2.81
CA GLY A 298 7.29 10.94 2.77
C GLY A 298 6.28 11.71 1.94
N TYR A 299 5.60 11.04 1.00
CA TYR A 299 4.56 11.65 0.16
C TYR A 299 3.17 11.61 0.79
N TYR A 300 2.76 10.47 1.38
CA TYR A 300 1.39 10.24 1.82
C TYR A 300 1.25 10.08 3.32
N GLY A 301 2.34 9.86 4.04
CA GLY A 301 2.29 9.23 5.36
C GLY A 301 2.02 7.72 5.23
N HIS A 302 1.88 7.08 6.36
CA HIS A 302 1.51 5.67 6.43
C HIS A 302 0.00 5.53 6.34
N THR A 303 -0.49 4.99 5.22
CA THR A 303 -1.92 4.79 4.97
C THR A 303 -2.41 3.41 5.44
N LEU A 304 -1.75 2.84 6.45
CA LEU A 304 -2.12 1.60 7.16
C LEU A 304 -2.32 0.40 6.22
N GLY A 305 -3.50 -0.22 6.22
CA GLY A 305 -3.81 -1.35 5.35
C GLY A 305 -3.87 -1.00 3.87
N ALA A 306 -4.07 0.27 3.53
CA ALA A 306 -3.99 0.74 2.14
C ALA A 306 -2.55 0.87 1.63
N SER A 307 -1.58 1.07 2.54
CA SER A 307 -0.19 1.44 2.21
C SER A 307 0.46 0.48 1.22
N GLY A 308 0.36 -0.81 1.48
CA GLY A 308 1.02 -1.82 0.65
C GLY A 308 0.52 -1.83 -0.80
N LEU A 309 -0.80 -1.69 -1.02
CA LEU A 309 -1.37 -1.67 -2.37
C LEU A 309 -1.14 -0.31 -3.06
N LEU A 310 -1.31 0.80 -2.35
CA LEU A 310 -0.99 2.14 -2.84
C LEU A 310 0.44 2.21 -3.38
N GLU A 311 1.40 1.79 -2.56
CA GLU A 311 2.82 1.80 -2.89
C GLU A 311 3.17 0.81 -4.00
N THR A 312 2.45 -0.33 -4.08
CA THR A 312 2.56 -1.27 -5.23
C THR A 312 2.10 -0.60 -6.52
N VAL A 313 0.97 0.10 -6.52
CA VAL A 313 0.47 0.84 -7.70
C VAL A 313 1.49 1.90 -8.14
N LEU A 314 2.06 2.65 -7.21
CA LEU A 314 3.09 3.64 -7.52
C LEU A 314 4.38 3.00 -8.07
N THR A 315 4.76 1.82 -7.56
CA THR A 315 5.88 1.04 -8.10
C THR A 315 5.61 0.62 -9.53
N VAL A 316 4.40 0.15 -9.84
CA VAL A 316 3.95 -0.16 -11.20
C VAL A 316 4.06 1.06 -12.12
N GLU A 317 3.64 2.23 -11.66
CA GLU A 317 3.78 3.47 -12.45
C GLU A 317 5.25 3.88 -12.65
N CYS A 318 6.10 3.71 -11.66
CA CYS A 318 7.55 3.90 -11.82
C CYS A 318 8.12 2.98 -12.91
N MET A 319 7.70 1.70 -12.95
CA MET A 319 8.10 0.75 -13.98
C MET A 319 7.60 1.15 -15.36
N LYS A 320 6.32 1.52 -15.49
CA LYS A 320 5.71 1.92 -16.77
C LYS A 320 6.36 3.16 -17.37
N HIS A 321 6.65 4.14 -16.52
CA HIS A 321 7.21 5.44 -16.93
C HIS A 321 8.74 5.49 -16.88
N HIS A 322 9.42 4.41 -16.52
CA HIS A 322 10.88 4.35 -16.42
C HIS A 322 11.47 5.47 -15.54
N VAL A 323 10.90 5.67 -14.36
CA VAL A 323 11.32 6.74 -13.45
C VAL A 323 11.48 6.24 -12.02
N LEU A 324 12.57 6.62 -11.39
CA LEU A 324 12.79 6.49 -9.96
C LEU A 324 12.36 7.78 -9.27
N LEU A 325 11.58 7.65 -8.20
CA LEU A 325 11.13 8.77 -7.37
C LEU A 325 11.89 8.81 -6.05
N PRO A 326 12.24 10.01 -5.55
CA PRO A 326 13.00 10.15 -4.32
C PRO A 326 12.21 9.72 -3.07
N SER A 327 12.93 9.34 -2.02
CA SER A 327 12.41 9.31 -0.65
C SER A 327 12.36 10.74 -0.12
N ILE A 328 11.19 11.39 -0.18
CA ILE A 328 11.08 12.78 0.30
C ILE A 328 11.45 12.89 1.78
N GLY A 329 12.23 13.91 2.10
CA GLY A 329 12.72 14.20 3.45
C GLY A 329 14.07 13.58 3.78
N PHE A 330 14.55 12.63 2.99
CA PHE A 330 15.89 12.05 3.19
C PHE A 330 17.00 13.01 2.77
N GLU A 331 17.98 13.21 3.64
CA GLU A 331 19.17 14.04 3.41
C GLU A 331 20.46 13.25 3.65
N LYS A 332 20.53 12.49 4.75
CA LYS A 332 21.71 11.75 5.17
C LYS A 332 21.34 10.41 5.76
N ILE A 333 22.11 9.37 5.38
CA ILE A 333 21.86 7.99 5.84
C ILE A 333 21.95 7.88 7.37
N GLY A 334 20.93 7.27 7.97
CA GLY A 334 20.80 7.07 9.40
C GLY A 334 20.60 5.62 9.83
N VAL A 335 20.88 4.66 8.95
CA VAL A 335 20.82 3.22 9.22
C VAL A 335 22.22 2.62 9.18
N SER A 336 22.44 1.47 9.84
CA SER A 336 23.76 0.86 10.00
C SER A 336 24.36 0.31 8.69
N HIS A 337 23.51 -0.13 7.75
CA HIS A 337 23.93 -0.59 6.43
C HIS A 337 23.55 0.47 5.38
N PRO A 338 24.52 1.05 4.67
CA PRO A 338 24.28 2.17 3.76
C PRO A 338 23.55 1.69 2.49
N ILE A 339 22.24 1.76 2.51
CA ILE A 339 21.37 1.47 1.36
C ILE A 339 21.35 2.65 0.37
N GLN A 340 21.04 2.38 -0.90
CA GLN A 340 21.02 3.37 -1.98
C GLN A 340 19.68 4.12 -2.03
N VAL A 341 19.46 5.04 -1.07
CA VAL A 341 18.23 5.85 -1.04
C VAL A 341 18.20 6.83 -2.22
N ILE A 342 17.13 6.80 -3.00
CA ILE A 342 16.92 7.74 -4.10
C ILE A 342 16.66 9.12 -3.55
N THR A 343 17.47 10.11 -3.93
CA THR A 343 17.42 11.50 -3.46
C THR A 343 16.79 12.47 -4.46
N GLU A 344 16.76 12.10 -5.73
CA GLU A 344 16.19 12.91 -6.80
C GLU A 344 15.46 12.04 -7.84
N LYS A 345 14.53 12.66 -8.57
CA LYS A 345 13.86 11.97 -9.69
C LYS A 345 14.87 11.67 -10.80
N LYS A 346 14.95 10.38 -11.20
CA LYS A 346 15.88 9.91 -12.25
C LYS A 346 15.16 9.03 -13.25
N SER A 347 15.52 9.15 -14.53
CA SER A 347 15.10 8.15 -15.53
C SER A 347 15.95 6.90 -15.37
N LYS A 348 15.28 5.74 -15.32
CA LYS A 348 15.91 4.41 -15.29
C LYS A 348 14.93 3.38 -15.84
N THR A 349 15.39 2.51 -16.74
CA THR A 349 14.63 1.32 -17.10
C THR A 349 14.47 0.44 -15.87
N ILE A 350 13.25 0.03 -15.58
CA ILE A 350 12.90 -0.81 -14.43
C ILE A 350 12.12 -2.00 -14.99
N ASP A 351 12.78 -3.13 -15.12
CA ASP A 351 12.19 -4.38 -15.60
C ASP A 351 11.79 -5.29 -14.44
N VAL A 352 12.50 -5.19 -13.32
CA VAL A 352 12.24 -5.95 -12.09
C VAL A 352 12.23 -5.02 -10.89
N ALA A 353 11.12 -5.00 -10.17
CA ALA A 353 11.00 -4.25 -8.93
C ALA A 353 10.48 -5.14 -7.78
N LEU A 354 10.92 -4.84 -6.56
CA LEU A 354 10.36 -5.41 -5.35
C LEU A 354 9.55 -4.37 -4.59
N LYS A 355 8.42 -4.78 -4.02
CA LYS A 355 7.69 -4.02 -3.00
C LYS A 355 7.69 -4.79 -1.70
N THR A 356 8.20 -4.19 -0.62
CA THR A 356 8.19 -4.76 0.73
C THR A 356 7.17 -4.07 1.62
N ALA A 357 6.58 -4.81 2.52
CA ALA A 357 5.74 -4.27 3.59
C ALA A 357 6.01 -5.03 4.88
N SER A 358 6.12 -4.32 5.98
CA SER A 358 6.28 -4.88 7.33
C SER A 358 5.18 -4.31 8.24
N GLY A 359 4.69 -5.10 9.18
CA GLY A 359 3.56 -4.70 10.01
C GLY A 359 3.65 -5.21 11.43
N PHE A 360 2.91 -4.56 12.32
CA PHE A 360 2.75 -5.01 13.69
C PHE A 360 2.26 -6.47 13.73
N GLY A 361 2.70 -7.23 14.72
CA GLY A 361 2.47 -8.66 14.82
C GLY A 361 3.50 -9.51 14.08
N GLY A 362 4.57 -8.89 13.53
CA GLY A 362 5.69 -9.59 12.89
C GLY A 362 5.48 -9.96 11.43
N SER A 363 4.39 -9.50 10.82
CA SER A 363 4.10 -9.83 9.43
C SER A 363 4.99 -9.07 8.46
N ASN A 364 5.57 -9.80 7.50
CA ASN A 364 6.36 -9.26 6.40
C ASN A 364 5.80 -9.81 5.07
N SER A 365 5.57 -8.94 4.12
CA SER A 365 5.05 -9.28 2.79
C SER A 365 5.93 -8.67 1.72
N VAL A 366 6.23 -9.45 0.68
CA VAL A 366 7.03 -9.00 -0.47
C VAL A 366 6.34 -9.43 -1.75
N ILE A 367 6.33 -8.55 -2.74
CA ILE A 367 5.93 -8.84 -4.11
C ILE A 367 7.08 -8.51 -5.05
N VAL A 368 7.32 -9.39 -6.02
CA VAL A 368 8.19 -9.17 -7.17
C VAL A 368 7.34 -8.83 -8.37
N LEU A 369 7.60 -7.67 -8.96
CA LEU A 369 6.96 -7.16 -10.16
C LEU A 369 7.92 -7.28 -11.34
N LYS A 370 7.41 -7.73 -12.50
CA LYS A 370 8.20 -7.84 -13.75
C LYS A 370 7.44 -7.23 -14.93
N LYS A 371 8.18 -6.63 -15.84
CA LYS A 371 7.67 -6.09 -17.09
C LYS A 371 7.64 -7.11 -18.23
#